data_662b3b230d986b7aeac4f4574706099c
#
_entry.id   662b3b230d986b7aeac4f4574706099c
#
_cell.length_a   1.000
_cell.length_b   1.000
_cell.length_c   1.000
_cell.angle_alpha   90.00
_cell.angle_beta   90.00
_cell.angle_gamma   90.00
#
_symmetry.space_group_name_H-M   'P 1'
#
loop_
_entity.id
_entity.type
_entity.pdbx_description
1 polymer ?
#
loop_
_entity_poly.entity_id
_entity_poly.type
_entity_poly.pdbx_seq_one_letter_code
_entity_poly.pdbx_strand_id
1 'polypeptide(L)'
;MAAQAWVTRAPAAVHRPGSPRPEPPCGRRHSCPRPETRRRCDTSGALDLAASASRARPVVDLYDLSDVLTPYATAWEWQRAILNLRLEHLARDVNAQNDEPDDAPLGSRDVVLLVQHPPVVTLGTGSTPDNLKFNPESPNAPFPVHRTERGGEATYHGPGQLVIYPIMNLQDGHHEPDLHWYMRSLEDVAVATMESLGVNAPGRVDGLTGAWANTRGIPGDGVQSRHPNGDGIEGREHKLAAIGVRARRWVTYHGMALNVDPDLRHFRAIVPCGIGDRPVGSVAQMLRGVGGIVSQLDDGLGPPTTSDDDAWSADEALMRRCRAAMLDGFEDVFSVSLRHRHGTPFVVEGDDGRDDVSGTMALSRMKKAELVAEAATRGVDLAGTVQELRARLKMARLSG
;
A
#
# COMPACT_ATOMS: atom_id res chain seq x y z
N MET A 1 20.89 52.85 -9.97
CA MET A 1 20.28 53.66 -8.92
C MET A 1 19.29 52.79 -8.18
N ALA A 2 19.69 52.22 -7.07
CA ALA A 2 19.33 52.52 -5.69
C ALA A 2 17.83 52.29 -5.48
N ALA A 3 17.40 51.36 -4.59
CA ALA A 3 17.57 51.46 -3.15
C ALA A 3 17.36 50.10 -2.47
N GLN A 4 18.27 49.79 -1.56
CA GLN A 4 18.18 48.75 -0.53
C GLN A 4 17.26 49.24 0.60
N ALA A 5 16.38 48.37 1.11
CA ALA A 5 15.68 48.58 2.37
C ALA A 5 16.04 47.47 3.34
N TRP A 6 16.73 47.82 4.39
CA TRP A 6 17.06 47.02 5.57
C TRP A 6 15.84 46.86 6.45
N VAL A 7 15.54 45.67 6.88
CA VAL A 7 14.62 45.40 8.03
C VAL A 7 15.43 44.78 9.15
N THR A 8 15.49 45.52 10.25
CA THR A 8 16.20 45.26 11.49
C THR A 8 15.56 44.12 12.27
N ARG A 9 16.38 43.15 12.71
CA ARG A 9 16.04 42.14 13.70
C ARG A 9 15.94 42.75 15.09
N ALA A 10 14.85 42.40 15.83
CA ALA A 10 14.73 42.62 17.24
C ALA A 10 15.35 41.45 18.03
N PRO A 11 15.94 41.69 19.24
CA PRO A 11 16.65 40.67 19.99
C PRO A 11 15.73 39.77 20.82
N ALA A 12 16.12 38.50 20.95
CA ALA A 12 15.48 37.46 21.74
C ALA A 12 15.48 37.79 23.26
N ALA A 13 14.35 37.60 23.89
CA ALA A 13 14.20 37.70 25.33
C ALA A 13 14.78 36.47 26.05
N VAL A 14 15.68 36.74 26.99
CA VAL A 14 16.31 35.73 27.87
C VAL A 14 15.32 35.37 28.99
N HIS A 15 14.89 34.14 29.08
CA HIS A 15 14.10 33.62 30.21
C HIS A 15 15.04 33.25 31.39
N ARG A 16 14.81 33.87 32.53
CA ARG A 16 15.38 33.50 33.85
C ARG A 16 14.53 32.39 34.48
N PRO A 17 15.14 31.43 35.21
CA PRO A 17 14.38 30.40 35.93
C PRO A 17 13.76 30.97 37.21
N GLY A 18 12.47 30.74 37.39
CA GLY A 18 11.71 31.10 38.58
C GLY A 18 11.69 29.98 39.61
N SER A 19 11.83 30.38 40.86
CA SER A 19 11.85 29.61 42.10
C SER A 19 10.58 28.80 42.38
N PRO A 20 10.63 27.75 43.25
CA PRO A 20 9.50 26.84 43.51
C PRO A 20 8.45 27.48 44.44
N ARG A 21 7.17 27.17 44.17
CA ARG A 21 6.05 27.52 45.03
C ARG A 21 5.90 26.52 46.19
N PRO A 22 5.49 26.97 47.39
CA PRO A 22 5.30 26.11 48.54
C PRO A 22 3.97 25.33 48.47
N GLU A 23 3.99 24.13 49.03
CA GLU A 23 2.83 23.23 49.20
C GLU A 23 1.90 23.77 50.33
N PRO A 24 0.57 23.53 50.24
CA PRO A 24 -0.36 23.84 51.32
C PRO A 24 -0.41 22.70 52.37
N PRO A 25 -0.71 23.01 53.64
CA PRO A 25 -0.59 22.07 54.75
C PRO A 25 -1.78 21.08 54.83
N CYS A 26 -1.44 19.86 55.25
CA CYS A 26 -2.32 18.79 55.64
C CYS A 26 -3.27 19.16 56.78
N GLY A 27 -4.58 19.12 56.53
CA GLY A 27 -5.65 19.43 57.51
C GLY A 27 -6.64 18.29 57.73
N ARG A 28 -6.49 17.61 58.89
CA ARG A 28 -7.49 16.97 59.73
C ARG A 28 -8.58 16.07 59.13
N ARG A 29 -8.54 14.87 59.60
CA ARG A 29 -9.58 13.82 59.52
C ARG A 29 -10.89 14.30 60.19
N HIS A 30 -12.00 14.17 59.48
CA HIS A 30 -13.33 14.11 60.06
C HIS A 30 -14.01 12.84 59.57
N SER A 31 -14.40 12.00 60.53
CA SER A 31 -15.23 10.83 60.42
C SER A 31 -16.64 11.18 59.95
N CYS A 32 -17.14 10.57 58.93
CA CYS A 32 -18.55 10.58 58.55
C CYS A 32 -19.15 9.16 58.69
N PRO A 33 -20.39 9.07 59.20
CA PRO A 33 -21.04 7.77 59.46
C PRO A 33 -21.62 7.15 58.20
N ARG A 34 -21.67 5.82 58.17
CA ARG A 34 -22.39 5.01 57.18
C ARG A 34 -23.90 5.26 57.28
N PRO A 35 -24.61 5.28 56.15
CA PRO A 35 -25.96 4.75 56.08
C PRO A 35 -25.98 3.44 55.26
N GLU A 36 -26.44 2.39 55.90
CA GLU A 36 -26.93 1.19 55.25
C GLU A 36 -28.20 1.52 54.51
N THR A 37 -28.19 1.40 53.16
CA THR A 37 -29.39 1.14 52.41
C THR A 37 -29.00 0.18 51.25
N ARG A 38 -29.40 -1.08 51.40
CA ARG A 38 -29.50 -2.05 50.33
C ARG A 38 -30.35 -1.45 49.22
N ARG A 39 -29.74 -1.11 48.09
CA ARG A 39 -30.44 -0.95 46.82
C ARG A 39 -30.18 -2.23 46.00
N ARG A 40 -31.28 -2.82 45.58
CA ARG A 40 -31.31 -3.94 44.60
C ARG A 40 -30.48 -3.55 43.40
N CYS A 41 -29.57 -4.44 42.98
CA CYS A 41 -28.98 -4.42 41.63
C CYS A 41 -30.13 -4.67 40.65
N ASP A 42 -30.51 -3.62 39.95
CA ASP A 42 -31.32 -3.75 38.73
C ASP A 42 -30.44 -4.35 37.65
N THR A 43 -30.82 -5.55 37.24
CA THR A 43 -30.21 -6.34 36.18
C THR A 43 -30.61 -5.85 34.77
N SER A 44 -30.75 -4.52 34.57
CA SER A 44 -31.06 -3.92 33.26
C SER A 44 -29.82 -3.49 32.47
N GLY A 45 -28.61 -3.59 33.06
CA GLY A 45 -27.35 -3.25 32.36
C GLY A 45 -26.74 -4.37 31.50
N ALA A 46 -27.35 -5.58 31.50
CA ALA A 46 -26.81 -6.74 30.77
C ALA A 46 -27.43 -6.91 29.35
N LEU A 47 -28.32 -6.04 28.93
CA LEU A 47 -29.01 -6.14 27.64
C LEU A 47 -28.43 -5.21 26.54
N ASP A 48 -27.58 -4.23 26.91
CA ASP A 48 -27.01 -3.31 25.91
C ASP A 48 -25.69 -3.82 25.30
N LEU A 49 -25.07 -4.85 25.88
CA LEU A 49 -23.87 -5.49 25.30
C LEU A 49 -24.20 -6.58 24.25
N ALA A 50 -25.45 -6.99 24.14
CA ALA A 50 -25.88 -7.98 23.14
C ALA A 50 -26.47 -7.33 21.88
N ALA A 51 -26.65 -6.02 21.83
CA ALA A 51 -27.14 -5.26 20.68
C ALA A 51 -26.03 -4.75 19.75
N SER A 52 -24.76 -5.07 20.02
CA SER A 52 -23.69 -5.08 19.01
C SER A 52 -23.79 -6.37 18.17
N ALA A 53 -25.02 -6.77 17.84
CA ALA A 53 -25.30 -7.85 16.92
C ALA A 53 -24.73 -7.46 15.55
N SER A 54 -23.67 -8.14 15.14
CA SER A 54 -23.01 -8.25 13.86
C SER A 54 -23.70 -7.43 12.75
N ARG A 55 -23.40 -6.14 12.68
CA ARG A 55 -23.63 -5.40 11.44
C ARG A 55 -22.77 -6.11 10.39
N ALA A 56 -23.39 -6.60 9.32
CA ALA A 56 -22.65 -7.24 8.25
C ALA A 56 -21.53 -6.33 7.80
N ARG A 57 -20.33 -6.89 7.54
CA ARG A 57 -19.20 -6.10 7.05
C ARG A 57 -19.59 -5.45 5.71
N PRO A 58 -19.31 -4.16 5.50
CA PRO A 58 -19.54 -3.52 4.21
C PRO A 58 -18.80 -4.27 3.09
N VAL A 59 -19.46 -4.41 1.94
CA VAL A 59 -18.84 -5.05 0.78
C VAL A 59 -18.07 -4.02 -0.04
N VAL A 60 -16.81 -4.32 -0.33
CA VAL A 60 -15.90 -3.50 -1.15
C VAL A 60 -15.53 -4.28 -2.41
N ASP A 61 -15.64 -3.67 -3.58
CA ASP A 61 -15.28 -4.31 -4.85
C ASP A 61 -13.75 -4.37 -5.01
N LEU A 62 -13.20 -5.55 -5.22
CA LEU A 62 -11.76 -5.78 -5.45
C LEU A 62 -11.50 -6.09 -6.92
N TYR A 63 -10.66 -5.28 -7.54
CA TYR A 63 -10.03 -5.58 -8.83
C TYR A 63 -8.58 -6.00 -8.57
N ASP A 64 -8.35 -7.30 -8.56
CA ASP A 64 -7.02 -7.88 -8.43
C ASP A 64 -6.38 -8.02 -9.82
N LEU A 65 -5.44 -7.15 -10.11
CA LEU A 65 -4.68 -7.07 -11.36
C LEU A 65 -3.18 -7.29 -11.10
N SER A 66 -2.84 -7.86 -9.94
CA SER A 66 -1.44 -8.02 -9.52
C SER A 66 -0.66 -9.08 -10.31
N ASP A 67 -1.33 -9.91 -11.10
CA ASP A 67 -0.68 -10.89 -11.98
C ASP A 67 -0.12 -10.26 -13.27
N VAL A 68 -0.44 -8.99 -13.54
CA VAL A 68 0.04 -8.25 -14.73
C VAL A 68 0.63 -6.90 -14.34
N LEU A 69 1.62 -6.44 -15.12
CA LEU A 69 2.17 -5.10 -14.91
C LEU A 69 1.23 -4.05 -15.52
N THR A 70 0.56 -3.30 -14.67
CA THR A 70 -0.33 -2.21 -15.09
C THR A 70 0.47 -0.89 -15.16
N PRO A 71 0.52 -0.19 -16.31
CA PRO A 71 1.15 1.12 -16.39
C PRO A 71 0.60 2.08 -15.32
N TYR A 72 1.49 2.84 -14.68
CA TYR A 72 1.10 3.74 -13.60
C TYR A 72 0.03 4.75 -14.02
N ALA A 73 0.20 5.36 -15.20
CA ALA A 73 -0.76 6.32 -15.74
C ALA A 73 -2.17 5.72 -15.87
N THR A 74 -2.28 4.48 -16.37
CA THR A 74 -3.53 3.75 -16.52
C THR A 74 -4.20 3.51 -15.16
N ALA A 75 -3.45 2.99 -14.17
CA ALA A 75 -4.00 2.76 -12.85
C ALA A 75 -4.40 4.08 -12.15
N TRP A 76 -3.67 5.16 -12.40
CA TRP A 76 -4.00 6.49 -11.87
C TRP A 76 -5.27 7.08 -12.53
N GLU A 77 -5.44 6.88 -13.83
CA GLU A 77 -6.68 7.23 -14.54
C GLU A 77 -7.88 6.46 -13.99
N TRP A 78 -7.75 5.15 -13.77
CA TRP A 78 -8.80 4.34 -13.15
C TRP A 78 -9.17 4.85 -11.76
N GLN A 79 -8.19 5.14 -10.91
CA GLN A 79 -8.45 5.69 -9.58
C GLN A 79 -9.26 6.99 -9.65
N ARG A 80 -8.88 7.93 -10.55
CA ARG A 80 -9.59 9.21 -10.71
C ARG A 80 -11.00 9.03 -11.26
N ALA A 81 -11.19 8.10 -12.19
CA ALA A 81 -12.50 7.80 -12.75
C ALA A 81 -13.42 7.18 -11.69
N ILE A 82 -12.95 6.17 -10.94
CA ILE A 82 -13.71 5.56 -9.83
C ILE A 82 -14.03 6.60 -8.76
N LEU A 83 -13.07 7.42 -8.37
CA LEU A 83 -13.26 8.52 -7.42
C LEU A 83 -14.40 9.46 -7.87
N ASN A 84 -14.42 9.85 -9.13
CA ASN A 84 -15.47 10.74 -9.66
C ASN A 84 -16.84 10.05 -9.65
N LEU A 85 -16.93 8.79 -10.09
CA LEU A 85 -18.16 8.01 -10.04
C LEU A 85 -18.69 7.86 -8.60
N ARG A 86 -17.77 7.58 -7.65
CA ARG A 86 -18.15 7.49 -6.23
C ARG A 86 -18.68 8.82 -5.70
N LEU A 87 -18.00 9.92 -6.02
CA LEU A 87 -18.44 11.26 -5.62
C LEU A 87 -19.78 11.67 -6.24
N GLU A 88 -20.04 11.28 -7.48
CA GLU A 88 -21.33 11.50 -8.14
C GLU A 88 -22.45 10.68 -7.50
N HIS A 89 -22.16 9.41 -7.17
CA HIS A 89 -23.12 8.55 -6.47
C HIS A 89 -23.48 9.13 -5.10
N LEU A 90 -22.48 9.49 -4.28
CA LEU A 90 -22.67 10.12 -2.96
C LEU A 90 -23.38 11.48 -3.03
N ALA A 91 -23.27 12.21 -4.14
CA ALA A 91 -23.97 13.48 -4.32
C ALA A 91 -25.47 13.28 -4.61
N ARG A 92 -25.88 12.13 -5.17
CA ARG A 92 -27.28 11.77 -5.44
C ARG A 92 -27.96 11.20 -4.19
N ASP A 93 -27.23 10.41 -3.41
CA ASP A 93 -27.70 9.82 -2.17
C ASP A 93 -26.64 9.96 -1.08
N VAL A 94 -26.87 10.91 -0.15
CA VAL A 94 -25.93 11.19 0.98
C VAL A 94 -25.88 10.02 1.96
N ASN A 95 -26.88 9.12 1.93
CA ASN A 95 -26.94 7.94 2.77
C ASN A 95 -26.54 6.65 2.03
N ALA A 96 -26.02 6.77 0.81
CA ALA A 96 -25.55 5.62 0.06
C ALA A 96 -24.47 4.88 0.83
N GLN A 97 -24.82 3.71 1.33
CA GLN A 97 -23.92 2.78 2.01
C GLN A 97 -23.39 1.75 0.99
N ASN A 98 -22.45 0.92 1.41
CA ASN A 98 -21.90 -0.15 0.56
C ASN A 98 -22.85 -1.38 0.46
N ASP A 99 -24.13 -1.24 0.83
CA ASP A 99 -25.16 -2.31 0.82
C ASP A 99 -25.91 -2.44 -0.52
N GLU A 100 -25.35 -1.89 -1.58
CA GLU A 100 -25.91 -1.93 -2.93
C GLU A 100 -25.98 -3.37 -3.49
N PRO A 101 -26.92 -3.70 -4.39
CA PRO A 101 -27.03 -5.02 -5.01
C PRO A 101 -25.77 -5.41 -5.80
N ASP A 102 -25.59 -6.72 -6.04
CA ASP A 102 -24.34 -7.25 -6.65
C ASP A 102 -24.04 -6.75 -8.06
N ASP A 103 -25.09 -6.37 -8.80
CA ASP A 103 -25.04 -5.80 -10.16
C ASP A 103 -24.98 -4.26 -10.17
N ALA A 104 -24.85 -3.63 -9.00
CA ALA A 104 -24.76 -2.18 -8.92
C ALA A 104 -23.57 -1.62 -9.72
N PRO A 105 -23.73 -0.44 -10.33
CA PRO A 105 -22.71 0.12 -11.20
C PRO A 105 -21.43 0.47 -10.45
N LEU A 106 -20.32 0.49 -11.16
CA LEU A 106 -19.02 0.93 -10.62
C LEU A 106 -19.15 2.32 -9.98
N GLY A 107 -18.60 2.48 -8.79
CA GLY A 107 -18.67 3.71 -8.00
C GLY A 107 -19.86 3.81 -7.05
N SER A 108 -20.82 2.86 -7.10
CA SER A 108 -21.87 2.77 -6.09
C SER A 108 -21.32 2.27 -4.74
N ARG A 109 -20.22 1.52 -4.77
CA ARG A 109 -19.49 1.01 -3.61
C ARG A 109 -18.06 1.52 -3.59
N ASP A 110 -17.41 1.29 -2.48
CA ASP A 110 -15.97 1.44 -2.35
C ASP A 110 -15.25 0.38 -3.20
N VAL A 111 -14.06 0.71 -3.67
CA VAL A 111 -13.29 -0.12 -4.60
C VAL A 111 -11.85 -0.21 -4.12
N VAL A 112 -11.27 -1.40 -4.25
CA VAL A 112 -9.84 -1.64 -4.08
C VAL A 112 -9.25 -2.08 -5.40
N LEU A 113 -8.16 -1.42 -5.83
CA LEU A 113 -7.32 -1.88 -6.93
C LEU A 113 -6.05 -2.48 -6.34
N LEU A 114 -5.73 -3.71 -6.71
CA LEU A 114 -4.48 -4.37 -6.36
C LEU A 114 -3.68 -4.59 -7.64
N VAL A 115 -2.47 -4.02 -7.72
CA VAL A 115 -1.69 -3.95 -8.95
C VAL A 115 -0.19 -4.16 -8.72
N GLN A 116 0.54 -4.43 -9.79
CA GLN A 116 1.97 -4.20 -9.92
C GLN A 116 2.22 -3.21 -11.06
N HIS A 117 3.27 -2.43 -10.98
CA HIS A 117 3.65 -1.47 -12.03
C HIS A 117 4.93 -1.87 -12.76
N PRO A 118 5.08 -1.49 -14.05
CA PRO A 118 6.41 -1.39 -14.65
C PRO A 118 7.28 -0.37 -13.88
N PRO A 119 8.61 -0.40 -14.05
CA PRO A 119 9.51 0.55 -13.41
C PRO A 119 9.09 2.01 -13.65
N VAL A 120 8.83 2.75 -12.57
CA VAL A 120 8.35 4.14 -12.61
C VAL A 120 8.68 4.86 -11.30
N VAL A 121 8.96 6.16 -11.38
CA VAL A 121 9.11 7.05 -10.23
C VAL A 121 7.89 7.95 -10.11
N THR A 122 7.34 8.09 -8.91
CA THR A 122 6.26 9.04 -8.64
C THR A 122 6.69 10.09 -7.63
N LEU A 123 6.37 11.34 -7.92
CA LEU A 123 6.63 12.49 -7.07
C LEU A 123 5.32 12.94 -6.42
N GLY A 124 5.24 12.84 -5.10
CA GLY A 124 4.11 13.34 -4.32
C GLY A 124 4.17 14.87 -4.14
N THR A 125 3.21 15.41 -3.40
CA THR A 125 3.08 16.86 -3.19
C THR A 125 4.24 17.48 -2.41
N GLY A 126 4.95 16.70 -1.59
CA GLY A 126 6.15 17.14 -0.86
C GLY A 126 7.44 17.09 -1.67
N SER A 127 7.41 16.55 -2.90
CA SER A 127 8.62 16.35 -3.69
C SER A 127 9.19 17.65 -4.26
N THR A 128 10.50 17.77 -4.16
CA THR A 128 11.32 18.79 -4.84
C THR A 128 12.15 18.14 -5.96
N PRO A 129 12.78 18.90 -6.86
CA PRO A 129 13.69 18.36 -7.86
C PRO A 129 14.85 17.53 -7.25
N ASP A 130 15.27 17.87 -6.02
CA ASP A 130 16.39 17.20 -5.32
C ASP A 130 16.04 15.76 -4.89
N ASN A 131 14.77 15.38 -4.96
CA ASN A 131 14.36 13.99 -4.74
C ASN A 131 14.76 13.05 -5.88
N LEU A 132 15.13 13.57 -7.05
CA LEU A 132 15.62 12.80 -8.20
C LEU A 132 17.15 12.91 -8.29
N LYS A 133 17.84 11.79 -8.46
CA LYS A 133 19.28 11.74 -8.71
C LYS A 133 19.62 11.61 -10.20
N PHE A 134 18.66 11.90 -11.05
CA PHE A 134 18.79 11.92 -12.51
C PHE A 134 17.93 13.04 -13.12
N ASN A 135 18.26 13.44 -14.34
CA ASN A 135 17.43 14.39 -15.08
C ASN A 135 16.26 13.64 -15.75
N PRO A 136 14.99 13.90 -15.35
CA PRO A 136 13.84 13.22 -15.93
C PRO A 136 13.58 13.59 -17.39
N GLU A 137 14.07 14.74 -17.87
CA GLU A 137 13.95 15.20 -19.25
C GLU A 137 15.02 14.59 -20.18
N SER A 138 15.96 13.84 -19.61
CA SER A 138 17.00 13.18 -20.40
C SER A 138 16.42 12.04 -21.23
N PRO A 139 16.78 11.89 -22.51
CA PRO A 139 16.42 10.74 -23.30
C PRO A 139 16.96 9.41 -22.73
N ASN A 140 17.95 9.49 -21.84
CA ASN A 140 18.54 8.35 -21.14
C ASN A 140 18.06 8.26 -19.67
N ALA A 141 16.93 8.90 -19.32
CA ALA A 141 16.36 8.78 -17.99
C ALA A 141 16.07 7.30 -17.66
N PRO A 142 16.50 6.78 -16.50
CA PRO A 142 16.35 5.36 -16.19
C PRO A 142 14.89 4.94 -15.98
N PHE A 143 14.01 5.87 -15.63
CA PHE A 143 12.61 5.63 -15.33
C PHE A 143 11.73 6.77 -15.80
N PRO A 144 10.49 6.50 -16.27
CA PRO A 144 9.44 7.50 -16.39
C PRO A 144 9.16 8.14 -15.02
N VAL A 145 8.81 9.43 -15.02
CA VAL A 145 8.50 10.19 -13.80
C VAL A 145 7.11 10.79 -13.90
N HIS A 146 6.26 10.53 -12.90
CA HIS A 146 4.93 11.15 -12.80
C HIS A 146 4.82 12.00 -11.53
N ARG A 147 4.44 13.27 -11.71
CA ARG A 147 4.07 14.14 -10.59
C ARG A 147 2.60 13.92 -10.25
N THR A 148 2.33 13.58 -8.99
CA THR A 148 1.01 13.18 -8.51
C THR A 148 0.55 14.03 -7.34
N GLU A 149 -0.73 13.96 -7.01
CA GLU A 149 -1.34 14.66 -5.89
C GLU A 149 -1.33 13.90 -4.57
N ARG A 150 -0.75 12.68 -4.51
CA ARG A 150 -0.60 11.94 -3.23
C ARG A 150 0.29 12.69 -2.25
N GLY A 151 0.07 12.44 -0.96
CA GLY A 151 0.98 12.89 0.08
C GLY A 151 2.37 12.25 -0.03
N GLY A 152 3.32 12.81 0.70
CA GLY A 152 4.70 12.36 0.73
C GLY A 152 5.55 12.86 -0.44
N GLU A 153 6.76 12.30 -0.55
CA GLU A 153 7.79 12.71 -1.50
C GLU A 153 7.97 11.67 -2.62
N ALA A 154 9.19 11.53 -3.15
CA ALA A 154 9.50 10.58 -4.20
C ALA A 154 9.39 9.13 -3.73
N THR A 155 8.85 8.26 -4.58
CA THR A 155 8.95 6.81 -4.43
C THR A 155 9.15 6.14 -5.80
N TYR A 156 9.61 4.90 -5.77
CA TYR A 156 9.76 4.05 -6.93
C TYR A 156 8.71 2.93 -6.86
N HIS A 157 8.16 2.59 -8.02
CA HIS A 157 7.35 1.39 -8.21
C HIS A 157 7.97 0.53 -9.31
N GLY A 158 7.84 -0.79 -9.16
CA GLY A 158 8.36 -1.74 -10.13
C GLY A 158 7.89 -3.16 -9.88
N PRO A 159 8.23 -4.11 -10.78
CA PRO A 159 7.92 -5.53 -10.61
C PRO A 159 8.43 -6.04 -9.27
N GLY A 160 7.66 -6.93 -8.64
CA GLY A 160 7.97 -7.43 -7.29
C GLY A 160 7.46 -6.52 -6.15
N GLN A 161 6.81 -5.40 -6.48
CA GLN A 161 6.16 -4.53 -5.50
C GLN A 161 4.63 -4.65 -5.62
N LEU A 162 3.96 -5.02 -4.53
CA LEU A 162 2.51 -5.13 -4.47
C LEU A 162 1.89 -3.81 -4.04
N VAL A 163 1.04 -3.23 -4.88
CA VAL A 163 0.46 -1.90 -4.66
C VAL A 163 -1.04 -2.00 -4.51
N ILE A 164 -1.57 -1.46 -3.42
CA ILE A 164 -3.00 -1.42 -3.14
C ILE A 164 -3.49 0.04 -3.16
N TYR A 165 -4.55 0.29 -3.92
CA TYR A 165 -5.21 1.58 -4.04
C TYR A 165 -6.66 1.49 -3.57
N PRO A 166 -6.95 1.73 -2.28
CA PRO A 166 -8.33 1.78 -1.81
C PRO A 166 -8.98 3.13 -2.16
N ILE A 167 -10.12 3.07 -2.84
CA ILE A 167 -10.99 4.21 -3.14
C ILE A 167 -12.22 4.06 -2.25
N MET A 168 -12.16 4.61 -1.03
CA MET A 168 -13.11 4.38 0.05
C MET A 168 -13.71 5.68 0.55
N ASN A 169 -15.00 5.67 0.86
CA ASN A 169 -15.67 6.77 1.52
C ASN A 169 -15.51 6.65 3.04
N LEU A 170 -14.67 7.49 3.64
CA LEU A 170 -14.45 7.49 5.09
C LEU A 170 -15.62 8.10 5.90
N GLN A 171 -16.68 8.58 5.25
CA GLN A 171 -17.90 9.11 5.89
C GLN A 171 -19.08 8.15 5.81
N ASP A 172 -18.84 6.87 5.56
CA ASP A 172 -19.89 5.85 5.43
C ASP A 172 -20.52 5.40 6.78
N GLY A 173 -20.01 5.90 7.89
CA GLY A 173 -20.44 5.54 9.25
C GLY A 173 -19.83 4.25 9.78
N HIS A 174 -18.97 3.57 9.01
CA HIS A 174 -18.14 2.42 9.43
C HIS A 174 -16.71 2.85 9.70
N HIS A 175 -16.22 3.87 8.99
CA HIS A 175 -14.86 4.37 9.05
C HIS A 175 -14.80 5.74 9.74
N GLU A 176 -13.59 6.15 10.10
CA GLU A 176 -13.35 7.47 10.67
C GLU A 176 -12.95 8.47 9.58
N PRO A 177 -13.61 9.64 9.46
CA PRO A 177 -13.21 10.68 8.51
C PRO A 177 -11.93 11.40 9.01
N ASP A 178 -10.88 10.63 9.18
CA ASP A 178 -9.55 11.06 9.61
C ASP A 178 -8.47 10.40 8.75
N LEU A 179 -7.65 11.22 8.07
CA LEU A 179 -6.57 10.71 7.23
C LEU A 179 -5.40 10.13 8.04
N HIS A 180 -5.21 10.54 9.30
CA HIS A 180 -4.20 9.94 10.16
C HIS A 180 -4.62 8.53 10.57
N TRP A 181 -5.88 8.36 10.98
CA TRP A 181 -6.47 7.05 11.23
C TRP A 181 -6.35 6.16 9.99
N TYR A 182 -6.73 6.68 8.82
CA TYR A 182 -6.66 5.92 7.56
C TYR A 182 -5.24 5.48 7.19
N MET A 183 -4.25 6.39 7.31
CA MET A 183 -2.85 6.03 7.10
C MET A 183 -2.36 4.99 8.10
N ARG A 184 -2.74 5.10 9.37
CA ARG A 184 -2.41 4.11 10.41
C ARG A 184 -3.05 2.76 10.12
N SER A 185 -4.28 2.72 9.64
CA SER A 185 -4.93 1.49 9.21
C SER A 185 -4.20 0.84 8.03
N LEU A 186 -3.72 1.60 7.05
CA LEU A 186 -2.88 1.04 5.98
C LEU A 186 -1.53 0.52 6.49
N GLU A 187 -0.92 1.16 7.48
CA GLU A 187 0.27 0.63 8.15
C GLU A 187 -0.05 -0.68 8.87
N ASP A 188 -1.20 -0.79 9.54
CA ASP A 188 -1.64 -2.02 10.21
C ASP A 188 -1.86 -3.16 9.21
N VAL A 189 -2.44 -2.89 8.04
CA VAL A 189 -2.53 -3.87 6.95
C VAL A 189 -1.16 -4.39 6.55
N ALA A 190 -0.18 -3.50 6.36
CA ALA A 190 1.18 -3.92 6.01
C ALA A 190 1.85 -4.73 7.12
N VAL A 191 1.68 -4.32 8.39
CA VAL A 191 2.23 -5.03 9.55
C VAL A 191 1.60 -6.41 9.67
N ALA A 192 0.26 -6.53 9.62
CA ALA A 192 -0.45 -7.80 9.67
C ALA A 192 -0.01 -8.75 8.53
N THR A 193 0.16 -8.20 7.30
CA THR A 193 0.70 -8.94 6.17
C THR A 193 2.07 -9.52 6.48
N MET A 194 2.98 -8.70 6.99
CA MET A 194 4.35 -9.11 7.32
C MET A 194 4.40 -10.11 8.47
N GLU A 195 3.56 -9.93 9.49
CA GLU A 195 3.44 -10.85 10.64
C GLU A 195 2.97 -12.23 10.20
N SER A 196 1.93 -12.30 9.36
CA SER A 196 1.40 -13.58 8.85
C SER A 196 2.41 -14.35 8.00
N LEU A 197 3.36 -13.65 7.39
CA LEU A 197 4.45 -14.24 6.61
C LEU A 197 5.67 -14.62 7.45
N GLY A 198 5.68 -14.29 8.75
CA GLY A 198 6.79 -14.58 9.65
C GLY A 198 7.97 -13.60 9.53
N VAL A 199 7.75 -12.42 9.01
CA VAL A 199 8.76 -11.34 9.04
C VAL A 199 9.05 -10.98 10.51
N ASN A 200 10.32 -10.83 10.84
CA ASN A 200 10.72 -10.52 12.21
C ASN A 200 10.44 -9.06 12.57
N ALA A 201 9.75 -8.84 13.70
CA ALA A 201 9.47 -7.54 14.31
C ALA A 201 8.98 -6.48 13.31
N PRO A 202 7.92 -6.75 12.52
CA PRO A 202 7.33 -5.71 11.70
C PRO A 202 6.64 -4.66 12.58
N GLY A 203 6.61 -3.41 12.13
CA GLY A 203 6.02 -2.35 12.94
C GLY A 203 6.14 -0.98 12.31
N ARG A 204 5.98 0.03 13.16
CA ARG A 204 6.09 1.45 12.84
C ARG A 204 7.33 2.05 13.45
N VAL A 205 7.79 3.15 12.87
CA VAL A 205 8.85 3.98 13.42
C VAL A 205 8.26 5.35 13.73
N ASP A 206 8.45 5.82 14.96
CA ASP A 206 7.90 7.10 15.42
C ASP A 206 8.33 8.26 14.52
N GLY A 207 7.35 9.07 14.13
CA GLY A 207 7.55 10.22 13.25
C GLY A 207 7.74 9.88 11.76
N LEU A 208 7.76 8.60 11.37
CA LEU A 208 7.93 8.16 10.00
C LEU A 208 6.72 7.37 9.50
N THR A 209 6.18 7.77 8.35
CA THR A 209 5.06 7.05 7.72
C THR A 209 5.56 5.81 6.99
N GLY A 210 4.79 4.71 7.09
CA GLY A 210 5.04 3.45 6.43
C GLY A 210 5.21 2.29 7.40
N ALA A 211 5.42 1.07 6.88
CA ALA A 211 5.68 -0.09 7.69
C ALA A 211 7.13 -0.56 7.52
N TRP A 212 7.71 -1.01 8.60
CA TRP A 212 9.13 -1.25 8.77
C TRP A 212 9.36 -2.63 9.36
N ALA A 213 10.52 -3.20 9.11
CA ALA A 213 10.97 -4.40 9.80
C ALA A 213 12.46 -4.28 10.17
N ASN A 214 12.83 -4.98 11.23
CA ASN A 214 14.18 -4.92 11.76
C ASN A 214 15.01 -6.11 11.28
N THR A 215 16.23 -5.85 10.82
CA THR A 215 17.17 -6.88 10.35
C THR A 215 17.90 -7.61 11.49
N ARG A 216 17.49 -7.43 12.73
CA ARG A 216 18.12 -8.09 13.89
C ARG A 216 18.17 -9.60 13.69
N GLY A 217 19.38 -10.15 13.71
CA GLY A 217 19.60 -11.58 13.53
C GLY A 217 19.74 -12.02 12.07
N ILE A 218 19.66 -11.12 11.09
CA ILE A 218 19.91 -11.44 9.68
C ILE A 218 21.41 -11.47 9.41
N PRO A 219 22.00 -12.60 8.99
CA PRO A 219 23.42 -12.67 8.65
C PRO A 219 23.74 -11.78 7.43
N GLY A 220 24.78 -10.98 7.51
CA GLY A 220 25.31 -10.22 6.36
C GLY A 220 24.76 -8.80 6.20
N ASP A 221 23.95 -8.29 7.11
CA ASP A 221 23.45 -6.90 7.13
C ASP A 221 24.60 -5.86 7.38
N GLY A 222 25.83 -6.34 7.65
CA GLY A 222 27.04 -5.50 7.78
C GLY A 222 27.08 -4.65 9.05
N VAL A 223 26.09 -4.72 9.91
CA VAL A 223 26.02 -3.95 11.16
C VAL A 223 26.43 -4.83 12.34
N GLN A 224 27.73 -4.89 12.61
CA GLN A 224 28.26 -5.32 13.90
C GLN A 224 28.30 -4.13 14.88
N SER A 225 27.23 -3.39 15.06
CA SER A 225 27.14 -2.44 16.15
C SER A 225 26.75 -3.21 17.41
N ARG A 226 27.76 -3.48 18.26
CA ARG A 226 27.49 -3.92 19.63
C ARG A 226 26.86 -2.75 20.37
N HIS A 227 25.70 -2.97 20.97
CA HIS A 227 25.12 -2.03 21.92
C HIS A 227 26.19 -1.72 22.99
N PRO A 228 26.36 -0.46 23.46
CA PRO A 228 27.34 -0.09 24.48
C PRO A 228 27.29 -0.96 25.74
N ASN A 229 26.14 -1.58 26.03
CA ASN A 229 25.89 -2.45 27.18
C ASN A 229 26.10 -3.95 26.90
N GLY A 230 26.57 -4.34 25.72
CA GLY A 230 27.07 -5.71 25.45
C GLY A 230 26.02 -6.76 25.06
N ASP A 231 24.71 -6.45 25.06
CA ASP A 231 23.65 -7.47 25.08
C ASP A 231 22.92 -7.71 23.75
N GLY A 232 23.44 -7.29 22.62
CA GLY A 232 22.76 -7.59 21.37
C GLY A 232 23.34 -6.93 20.11
N ILE A 233 23.15 -7.60 18.99
CA ILE A 233 23.34 -7.03 17.65
C ILE A 233 22.14 -6.09 17.41
N GLU A 234 22.40 -4.79 17.31
CA GLU A 234 21.38 -3.83 16.82
C GLU A 234 21.13 -4.10 15.34
N GLY A 235 19.93 -4.57 14.99
CA GLY A 235 19.48 -4.61 13.61
C GLY A 235 19.12 -3.21 13.12
N ARG A 236 19.14 -3.00 11.81
CA ARG A 236 18.63 -1.78 11.18
C ARG A 236 17.16 -1.93 10.83
N GLU A 237 16.41 -0.87 11.01
CA GLU A 237 15.04 -0.78 10.51
C GLU A 237 15.05 -0.44 9.03
N HIS A 238 14.41 -1.29 8.24
CA HIS A 238 14.21 -1.13 6.80
C HIS A 238 12.76 -0.81 6.52
N LYS A 239 12.51 0.13 5.62
CA LYS A 239 11.15 0.45 5.17
C LYS A 239 10.71 -0.56 4.12
N LEU A 240 9.69 -1.37 4.45
CA LEU A 240 9.15 -2.37 3.54
C LEU A 240 7.89 -1.88 2.83
N ALA A 241 7.09 -1.04 3.48
CA ALA A 241 5.91 -0.47 2.86
C ALA A 241 5.94 1.06 2.88
N ALA A 242 5.70 1.66 1.73
CA ALA A 242 5.54 3.10 1.55
C ALA A 242 4.04 3.43 1.42
N ILE A 243 3.60 4.51 2.09
CA ILE A 243 2.22 4.97 2.09
C ILE A 243 2.17 6.42 1.63
N GLY A 244 1.30 6.69 0.66
CA GLY A 244 1.02 8.03 0.20
C GLY A 244 -0.40 8.10 -0.31
N VAL A 245 -1.25 8.86 0.38
CA VAL A 245 -2.69 8.91 0.13
C VAL A 245 -3.15 10.32 -0.22
N ARG A 246 -4.33 10.40 -0.77
CA ARG A 246 -5.10 11.63 -0.96
C ARG A 246 -6.56 11.33 -0.68
N ALA A 247 -7.31 12.33 -0.23
CA ALA A 247 -8.76 12.26 -0.16
C ALA A 247 -9.40 13.49 -0.80
N ARG A 248 -10.55 13.28 -1.43
CA ARG A 248 -11.43 14.34 -1.92
C ARG A 248 -12.83 14.10 -1.37
N ARG A 249 -13.32 15.05 -0.58
CA ARG A 249 -14.59 14.89 0.14
C ARG A 249 -14.68 13.56 0.91
N TRP A 250 -13.58 13.22 1.58
CA TRP A 250 -13.41 11.99 2.35
C TRP A 250 -13.45 10.68 1.54
N VAL A 251 -13.50 10.73 0.23
CA VAL A 251 -13.22 9.57 -0.62
C VAL A 251 -11.72 9.52 -0.89
N THR A 252 -11.09 8.42 -0.50
CA THR A 252 -9.63 8.20 -0.60
C THR A 252 -9.22 7.77 -2.01
N TYR A 253 -7.94 7.93 -2.34
CA TYR A 253 -7.28 7.34 -3.50
C TYR A 253 -5.77 7.39 -3.33
N HIS A 254 -5.00 6.78 -4.22
CA HIS A 254 -3.65 6.30 -3.94
C HIS A 254 -3.67 5.29 -2.78
N GLY A 255 -2.57 5.01 -2.12
CA GLY A 255 -2.58 3.99 -1.08
C GLY A 255 -1.21 3.59 -0.60
N MET A 256 -0.93 2.28 -0.65
CA MET A 256 0.26 1.66 -0.09
C MET A 256 0.97 0.78 -1.11
N ALA A 257 2.29 0.76 -1.05
CA ALA A 257 3.15 -0.11 -1.84
C ALA A 257 4.04 -0.94 -0.91
N LEU A 258 3.86 -2.27 -0.92
CA LEU A 258 4.67 -3.24 -0.17
C LEU A 258 5.76 -3.82 -1.08
N ASN A 259 7.01 -3.70 -0.68
CA ASN A 259 8.14 -4.32 -1.35
C ASN A 259 8.15 -5.83 -1.02
N VAL A 260 7.65 -6.66 -1.93
CA VAL A 260 7.71 -8.12 -1.78
C VAL A 260 9.10 -8.62 -2.15
N ASP A 261 9.51 -8.47 -3.40
CA ASP A 261 10.87 -8.73 -3.88
C ASP A 261 11.23 -7.87 -5.12
N PRO A 262 11.13 -6.52 -5.03
CA PRO A 262 11.54 -5.65 -6.13
C PRO A 262 13.06 -5.51 -6.18
N ASP A 263 13.58 -5.06 -7.31
CA ASP A 263 14.98 -4.62 -7.39
C ASP A 263 15.22 -3.35 -6.58
N LEU A 264 15.69 -3.51 -5.35
CA LEU A 264 15.95 -2.40 -4.42
C LEU A 264 17.04 -1.44 -4.91
N ARG A 265 17.86 -1.82 -5.92
CA ARG A 265 18.89 -0.93 -6.50
C ARG A 265 18.25 0.28 -7.17
N HIS A 266 17.03 0.15 -7.68
CA HIS A 266 16.29 1.22 -8.35
C HIS A 266 15.95 2.38 -7.40
N PHE A 267 15.78 2.13 -6.10
CA PHE A 267 15.59 3.19 -5.10
C PHE A 267 16.80 4.12 -4.97
N ARG A 268 17.98 3.71 -5.45
CA ARG A 268 19.17 4.58 -5.48
C ARG A 268 19.05 5.76 -6.44
N ALA A 269 18.12 5.71 -7.39
CA ALA A 269 17.85 6.80 -8.33
C ALA A 269 17.07 7.97 -7.70
N ILE A 270 16.54 7.80 -6.50
CA ILE A 270 15.77 8.80 -5.78
C ILE A 270 16.32 9.02 -4.37
N VAL A 271 15.84 10.10 -3.72
CA VAL A 271 15.91 10.27 -2.27
C VAL A 271 14.52 9.96 -1.73
N PRO A 272 14.27 8.72 -1.25
CA PRO A 272 12.94 8.31 -0.87
C PRO A 272 12.51 9.00 0.43
N CYS A 273 11.39 9.70 0.41
CA CYS A 273 10.74 10.31 1.59
C CYS A 273 11.65 11.24 2.42
N GLY A 274 12.68 11.88 1.80
CA GLY A 274 13.63 12.73 2.54
C GLY A 274 14.46 12.03 3.62
N ILE A 275 14.30 10.71 3.78
CA ILE A 275 14.97 9.89 4.81
C ILE A 275 16.23 9.30 4.18
N GLY A 276 17.31 10.08 4.19
CA GLY A 276 18.59 9.67 3.61
C GLY A 276 19.37 8.62 4.44
N ASP A 277 18.96 8.38 5.67
CA ASP A 277 19.70 7.57 6.66
C ASP A 277 19.12 6.17 6.91
N ARG A 278 17.90 5.88 6.42
CA ARG A 278 17.26 4.59 6.63
C ARG A 278 17.08 3.82 5.32
N PRO A 279 17.46 2.54 5.29
CA PRO A 279 17.37 1.74 4.09
C PRO A 279 15.94 1.33 3.75
N VAL A 280 15.71 1.10 2.46
CA VAL A 280 14.54 0.41 1.95
C VAL A 280 14.83 -1.08 1.96
N GLY A 281 13.85 -1.90 2.33
CA GLY A 281 13.94 -3.36 2.35
C GLY A 281 12.79 -4.01 1.60
N SER A 282 12.80 -5.35 1.57
CA SER A 282 11.73 -6.19 1.02
C SER A 282 11.39 -7.34 1.94
N VAL A 283 10.18 -7.89 1.81
CA VAL A 283 9.73 -9.08 2.54
C VAL A 283 10.68 -10.25 2.27
N ALA A 284 11.05 -10.48 1.01
CA ALA A 284 12.00 -11.53 0.63
C ALA A 284 13.35 -11.38 1.32
N GLN A 285 13.88 -10.15 1.41
CA GLN A 285 15.12 -9.89 2.12
C GLN A 285 15.03 -10.27 3.60
N MET A 286 13.93 -9.90 4.27
CA MET A 286 13.72 -10.20 5.68
C MET A 286 13.57 -11.70 5.93
N LEU A 287 12.87 -12.42 5.06
CA LEU A 287 12.66 -13.87 5.19
C LEU A 287 13.94 -14.67 4.89
N ARG A 288 14.74 -14.28 3.89
CA ARG A 288 16.03 -14.93 3.57
C ARG A 288 17.03 -14.86 4.72
N GLY A 289 16.98 -13.78 5.51
CA GLY A 289 17.87 -13.59 6.67
C GLY A 289 17.52 -14.45 7.87
N VAL A 290 16.33 -14.98 7.98
CA VAL A 290 15.87 -15.84 9.10
C VAL A 290 16.18 -17.33 8.86
N GLY A 291 17.19 -17.65 8.06
CA GLY A 291 17.68 -19.03 7.93
C GLY A 291 16.88 -19.89 6.97
N GLY A 292 16.81 -19.52 5.73
CA GLY A 292 16.39 -20.42 4.64
C GLY A 292 14.90 -20.80 4.62
N ILE A 293 14.04 -20.07 5.32
CA ILE A 293 12.59 -20.35 5.40
C ILE A 293 11.90 -20.28 4.02
N VAL A 294 12.46 -19.55 3.07
CA VAL A 294 11.89 -19.49 1.70
C VAL A 294 11.85 -20.88 1.05
N SER A 295 12.77 -21.79 1.41
CA SER A 295 12.76 -23.18 0.93
C SER A 295 11.82 -24.10 1.71
N GLN A 296 11.27 -23.67 2.86
CA GLN A 296 10.35 -24.44 3.70
C GLN A 296 8.89 -23.97 3.62
N LEU A 297 8.60 -23.04 2.73
CA LEU A 297 7.24 -22.57 2.49
C LEU A 297 6.51 -23.59 1.59
N ASP A 298 6.41 -24.83 2.09
CA ASP A 298 5.51 -25.84 1.54
C ASP A 298 4.09 -25.47 1.99
N ASP A 299 3.37 -24.77 1.12
CA ASP A 299 2.00 -24.32 1.34
C ASP A 299 0.97 -25.43 1.10
N GLY A 300 1.40 -26.70 1.07
CA GLY A 300 0.52 -27.85 0.83
C GLY A 300 -0.05 -27.90 -0.60
N LEU A 301 0.28 -26.95 -1.42
CA LEU A 301 0.12 -27.00 -2.86
C LEU A 301 1.39 -27.65 -3.40
N GLY A 302 1.41 -28.94 -3.58
CA GLY A 302 2.56 -29.79 -3.86
C GLY A 302 3.63 -29.17 -4.77
N PRO A 303 4.84 -29.74 -4.80
CA PRO A 303 5.91 -29.18 -5.63
C PRO A 303 5.40 -29.06 -7.07
N PRO A 304 5.79 -27.99 -7.80
CA PRO A 304 5.45 -27.87 -9.20
C PRO A 304 5.90 -29.17 -9.87
N THR A 305 4.96 -29.83 -10.54
CA THR A 305 5.28 -31.02 -11.33
C THR A 305 6.32 -30.59 -12.35
N THR A 306 7.46 -31.26 -12.32
CA THR A 306 8.65 -30.98 -13.10
C THR A 306 8.40 -31.15 -14.60
N SER A 307 7.85 -30.11 -15.21
CA SER A 307 8.09 -29.79 -16.61
C SER A 307 8.76 -28.42 -16.62
N ASP A 308 9.90 -28.28 -17.30
CA ASP A 308 10.76 -27.10 -17.30
C ASP A 308 10.07 -25.79 -17.73
N ASP A 309 8.82 -25.83 -18.14
CA ASP A 309 8.01 -24.70 -18.59
C ASP A 309 7.05 -24.10 -17.54
N ASP A 310 6.83 -24.78 -16.38
CA ASP A 310 5.86 -24.37 -15.34
C ASP A 310 6.51 -24.08 -13.99
N ALA A 311 7.83 -23.93 -13.91
CA ALA A 311 8.50 -23.57 -12.66
C ALA A 311 8.16 -22.13 -12.30
N TRP A 312 7.15 -21.97 -11.42
CA TRP A 312 6.90 -20.71 -10.70
C TRP A 312 8.18 -20.36 -9.94
N SER A 313 8.69 -19.15 -10.12
CA SER A 313 9.82 -18.69 -9.33
C SER A 313 9.42 -18.64 -7.85
N ALA A 314 10.38 -18.84 -6.95
CA ALA A 314 10.13 -18.66 -5.51
C ALA A 314 9.52 -17.27 -5.23
N ASP A 315 9.82 -16.29 -6.06
CA ASP A 315 9.33 -14.93 -6.01
C ASP A 315 7.82 -14.85 -6.30
N GLU A 316 7.29 -15.67 -7.24
CA GLU A 316 5.86 -15.73 -7.54
C GLU A 316 5.06 -16.38 -6.41
N ALA A 317 5.60 -17.42 -5.78
CA ALA A 317 4.97 -18.05 -4.62
C ALA A 317 4.91 -17.06 -3.43
N LEU A 318 5.99 -16.32 -3.19
CA LEU A 318 6.00 -15.28 -2.16
C LEU A 318 5.01 -14.15 -2.50
N MET A 319 4.94 -13.73 -3.75
CA MET A 319 3.99 -12.71 -4.20
C MET A 319 2.54 -13.14 -3.95
N ARG A 320 2.17 -14.38 -4.28
CA ARG A 320 0.83 -14.93 -4.02
C ARG A 320 0.49 -14.93 -2.53
N ARG A 321 1.45 -15.34 -1.68
CA ARG A 321 1.27 -15.34 -0.22
C ARG A 321 1.12 -13.92 0.34
N CYS A 322 1.96 -12.98 -0.12
CA CYS A 322 1.85 -11.57 0.26
C CYS A 322 0.51 -10.98 -0.16
N ARG A 323 0.03 -11.34 -1.36
CA ARG A 323 -1.28 -10.93 -1.88
C ARG A 323 -2.41 -11.42 -0.99
N ALA A 324 -2.46 -12.72 -0.69
CA ALA A 324 -3.48 -13.30 0.17
C ALA A 324 -3.46 -12.64 1.56
N ALA A 325 -2.29 -12.59 2.20
CA ALA A 325 -2.13 -12.00 3.52
C ALA A 325 -2.49 -10.49 3.56
N MET A 326 -2.21 -9.74 2.48
CA MET A 326 -2.58 -8.31 2.38
C MET A 326 -4.09 -8.14 2.26
N LEU A 327 -4.77 -8.98 1.51
CA LEU A 327 -6.23 -8.92 1.37
C LEU A 327 -6.93 -9.32 2.66
N ASP A 328 -6.50 -10.40 3.31
CA ASP A 328 -7.01 -10.82 4.62
C ASP A 328 -6.79 -9.71 5.67
N GLY A 329 -5.58 -9.15 5.73
CA GLY A 329 -5.26 -8.03 6.62
C GLY A 329 -6.09 -6.78 6.33
N PHE A 330 -6.40 -6.51 5.06
CA PHE A 330 -7.26 -5.39 4.67
C PHE A 330 -8.70 -5.59 5.14
N GLU A 331 -9.28 -6.78 4.92
CA GLU A 331 -10.62 -7.12 5.40
C GLU A 331 -10.74 -6.98 6.93
N ASP A 332 -9.74 -7.44 7.65
CA ASP A 332 -9.77 -7.41 9.12
C ASP A 332 -9.57 -6.00 9.68
N VAL A 333 -8.59 -5.25 9.19
CA VAL A 333 -8.27 -3.90 9.69
C VAL A 333 -9.40 -2.92 9.38
N PHE A 334 -9.95 -2.96 8.17
CA PHE A 334 -11.06 -2.08 7.77
C PHE A 334 -12.45 -2.65 8.10
N SER A 335 -12.53 -3.87 8.64
CA SER A 335 -13.79 -4.56 8.95
C SER A 335 -14.75 -4.61 7.75
N VAL A 336 -14.22 -4.88 6.57
CA VAL A 336 -14.95 -5.02 5.30
C VAL A 336 -14.89 -6.43 4.78
N SER A 337 -15.69 -6.74 3.74
CA SER A 337 -15.59 -7.96 2.96
C SER A 337 -15.26 -7.63 1.51
N LEU A 338 -14.19 -8.22 0.99
CA LEU A 338 -13.76 -8.00 -0.39
C LEU A 338 -14.53 -8.91 -1.35
N ARG A 339 -15.11 -8.30 -2.36
CA ARG A 339 -15.76 -9.02 -3.45
C ARG A 339 -14.94 -8.93 -4.72
N HIS A 340 -14.40 -10.04 -5.17
CA HIS A 340 -13.63 -10.11 -6.40
C HIS A 340 -14.48 -9.76 -7.62
N ARG A 341 -13.99 -8.82 -8.42
CA ARG A 341 -14.51 -8.44 -9.72
C ARG A 341 -13.56 -8.92 -10.82
N HIS A 342 -14.12 -9.44 -11.89
CA HIS A 342 -13.33 -9.92 -13.01
C HIS A 342 -13.02 -8.80 -14.00
N GLY A 343 -11.85 -8.88 -14.63
CA GLY A 343 -11.39 -7.92 -15.63
C GLY A 343 -10.88 -6.61 -15.03
N THR A 344 -10.80 -5.58 -15.86
CA THR A 344 -10.37 -4.23 -15.46
C THR A 344 -11.58 -3.37 -15.08
N PRO A 345 -11.41 -2.33 -14.22
CA PRO A 345 -12.51 -1.46 -13.82
C PRO A 345 -13.17 -0.74 -14.99
N PHE A 346 -12.41 -0.45 -16.04
CA PHE A 346 -12.89 0.16 -17.26
C PHE A 346 -12.38 -0.66 -18.44
N VAL A 347 -13.28 -0.88 -19.40
CA VAL A 347 -12.90 -1.45 -20.68
C VAL A 347 -12.00 -0.42 -21.37
N VAL A 348 -10.74 -0.77 -21.61
CA VAL A 348 -9.94 0.00 -22.55
C VAL A 348 -10.57 -0.28 -23.91
N GLU A 349 -11.11 0.73 -24.59
CA GLU A 349 -11.65 0.58 -25.95
C GLU A 349 -10.60 -0.17 -26.78
N GLY A 350 -10.94 -1.40 -27.21
CA GLY A 350 -10.06 -2.30 -27.93
C GLY A 350 -9.62 -3.57 -27.21
N ASP A 351 -9.98 -3.81 -25.92
CA ASP A 351 -9.78 -5.09 -25.24
C ASP A 351 -11.06 -5.51 -24.51
N ASP A 352 -12.11 -5.86 -25.25
CA ASP A 352 -13.37 -6.36 -24.72
C ASP A 352 -13.31 -7.83 -24.28
N GLY A 353 -12.10 -8.42 -24.27
CA GLY A 353 -11.90 -9.83 -23.90
C GLY A 353 -12.60 -10.82 -24.82
N ARG A 354 -13.27 -10.34 -25.85
CA ARG A 354 -13.85 -11.17 -26.91
C ARG A 354 -12.78 -11.43 -27.97
N ASP A 355 -12.89 -12.58 -28.60
CA ASP A 355 -12.15 -12.82 -29.83
C ASP A 355 -12.62 -11.78 -30.85
N ASP A 356 -11.70 -11.17 -31.57
CA ASP A 356 -12.06 -10.17 -32.55
C ASP A 356 -12.99 -10.78 -33.62
N VAL A 357 -13.71 -9.93 -34.34
CA VAL A 357 -14.64 -10.38 -35.42
C VAL A 357 -13.94 -11.18 -36.51
N SER A 358 -12.60 -11.25 -36.52
CA SER A 358 -11.80 -12.10 -37.44
C SER A 358 -11.51 -13.50 -36.87
N GLY A 359 -11.96 -13.80 -35.64
CA GLY A 359 -11.69 -15.07 -34.95
C GLY A 359 -10.30 -15.15 -34.31
N THR A 360 -9.59 -14.04 -34.17
CA THR A 360 -8.28 -13.97 -33.54
C THR A 360 -8.41 -13.93 -32.02
N MET A 361 -7.78 -14.89 -31.32
CA MET A 361 -7.82 -14.99 -29.86
C MET A 361 -7.26 -13.73 -29.21
N ALA A 362 -7.92 -13.25 -28.15
CA ALA A 362 -7.44 -12.12 -27.36
C ALA A 362 -6.07 -12.43 -26.75
N LEU A 363 -5.12 -11.48 -26.82
CA LEU A 363 -3.74 -11.67 -26.35
C LEU A 363 -3.65 -12.07 -24.88
N SER A 364 -4.61 -11.62 -24.06
CA SER A 364 -4.71 -11.96 -22.64
C SER A 364 -4.97 -13.44 -22.37
N ARG A 365 -5.62 -14.15 -23.34
CA ARG A 365 -5.94 -15.57 -23.24
C ARG A 365 -4.89 -16.48 -23.87
N MET A 366 -3.99 -15.93 -24.65
CA MET A 366 -2.98 -16.70 -25.36
C MET A 366 -1.90 -17.23 -24.41
N LYS A 367 -1.55 -18.51 -24.56
CA LYS A 367 -0.38 -19.11 -23.91
C LYS A 367 0.91 -18.59 -24.55
N LYS A 368 2.04 -18.76 -23.87
CA LYS A 368 3.36 -18.31 -24.35
C LYS A 368 3.67 -18.78 -25.77
N ALA A 369 3.41 -20.04 -26.07
CA ALA A 369 3.65 -20.63 -27.41
C ALA A 369 2.83 -19.97 -28.52
N GLU A 370 1.57 -19.61 -28.22
CA GLU A 370 0.65 -18.94 -29.16
C GLU A 370 1.08 -17.48 -29.40
N LEU A 371 1.51 -16.78 -28.32
CA LEU A 371 2.06 -15.43 -28.41
C LEU A 371 3.35 -15.41 -29.26
N VAL A 372 4.24 -16.38 -29.07
CA VAL A 372 5.47 -16.50 -29.82
C VAL A 372 5.15 -16.77 -31.29
N ALA A 373 4.19 -17.67 -31.60
CA ALA A 373 3.78 -17.97 -32.96
C ALA A 373 3.19 -16.74 -33.67
N GLU A 374 2.31 -15.98 -32.98
CA GLU A 374 1.74 -14.77 -33.56
C GLU A 374 2.80 -13.66 -33.74
N ALA A 375 3.71 -13.51 -32.79
CA ALA A 375 4.79 -12.54 -32.88
C ALA A 375 5.72 -12.82 -34.04
N ALA A 376 6.06 -14.09 -34.25
CA ALA A 376 6.84 -14.52 -35.44
C ALA A 376 6.13 -14.21 -36.75
N THR A 377 4.82 -14.46 -36.83
CA THR A 377 4.00 -14.16 -38.02
C THR A 377 3.94 -12.66 -38.33
N ARG A 378 3.96 -11.81 -37.29
CA ARG A 378 3.89 -10.35 -37.44
C ARG A 378 5.26 -9.64 -37.45
N GLY A 379 6.35 -10.41 -37.42
CA GLY A 379 7.71 -9.85 -37.41
C GLY A 379 8.05 -9.10 -36.13
N VAL A 380 7.39 -9.42 -35.01
CA VAL A 380 7.63 -8.81 -33.70
C VAL A 380 8.80 -9.53 -33.04
N ASP A 381 9.69 -8.77 -32.41
CA ASP A 381 10.82 -9.30 -31.64
C ASP A 381 10.35 -10.24 -30.51
N LEU A 382 10.91 -11.45 -30.50
CA LEU A 382 10.55 -12.54 -29.59
C LEU A 382 11.32 -12.47 -28.24
N ALA A 383 12.30 -11.57 -28.09
CA ALA A 383 13.09 -11.45 -26.88
C ALA A 383 12.28 -10.88 -25.72
N GLY A 384 12.51 -11.36 -24.49
CA GLY A 384 11.92 -10.83 -23.28
C GLY A 384 10.81 -11.70 -22.67
N THR A 385 10.10 -11.11 -21.71
CA THR A 385 9.02 -11.77 -20.96
C THR A 385 7.75 -11.90 -21.79
N VAL A 386 6.84 -12.79 -21.36
CA VAL A 386 5.49 -12.94 -21.95
C VAL A 386 4.73 -11.61 -21.96
N GLN A 387 4.93 -10.76 -20.95
CA GLN A 387 4.26 -9.46 -20.86
C GLN A 387 4.78 -8.46 -21.89
N GLU A 388 6.10 -8.40 -22.08
CA GLU A 388 6.72 -7.56 -23.11
C GLU A 388 6.30 -8.00 -24.50
N LEU A 389 6.18 -9.30 -24.70
CA LEU A 389 5.73 -9.88 -25.97
C LEU A 389 4.26 -9.52 -26.24
N ARG A 390 3.38 -9.60 -25.23
CA ARG A 390 1.98 -9.15 -25.32
C ARG A 390 1.88 -7.65 -25.64
N ALA A 391 2.69 -6.82 -24.99
CA ALA A 391 2.70 -5.38 -25.23
C ALA A 391 3.11 -5.05 -26.68
N ARG A 392 4.17 -5.70 -27.19
CA ARG A 392 4.62 -5.52 -28.57
C ARG A 392 3.60 -6.03 -29.59
N LEU A 393 2.98 -7.18 -29.33
CA LEU A 393 1.91 -7.72 -30.17
C LEU A 393 0.67 -6.81 -30.18
N LYS A 394 0.31 -6.23 -29.05
CA LYS A 394 -0.78 -5.24 -28.99
C LYS A 394 -0.51 -4.05 -29.90
N MET A 395 0.71 -3.50 -29.85
CA MET A 395 1.11 -2.42 -30.75
C MET A 395 1.11 -2.85 -32.22
N ALA A 396 1.61 -4.05 -32.52
CA ALA A 396 1.62 -4.57 -33.88
C ALA A 396 0.21 -4.86 -34.44
N ARG A 397 -0.75 -5.26 -33.58
CA ARG A 397 -2.18 -5.42 -33.98
C ARG A 397 -2.86 -4.08 -34.27
N LEU A 398 -2.45 -3.00 -33.62
CA LEU A 398 -2.98 -1.64 -33.82
C LEU A 398 -2.37 -0.95 -35.06
N SER A 399 -1.23 -1.43 -35.53
CA SER A 399 -0.46 -0.81 -36.65
C SER A 399 -0.70 -1.48 -37.99
N GLY A 400 -1.41 -2.58 -38.03
CA GLY A 400 -1.73 -3.38 -39.24
C GLY A 400 -3.22 -3.52 -39.42
#